data_ef5ac01d9bc5c4854a482eb6127de158
#
_entry.id   ef5ac01d9bc5c4854a482eb6127de158
#
_cell.length_a   1.000
_cell.length_b   1.000
_cell.length_c   1.000
_cell.angle_alpha   90.00
_cell.angle_beta   90.00
_cell.angle_gamma   90.00
#
_symmetry.space_group_name_H-M   'P 1'
#
loop_
_entity.id
_entity.type
_entity.pdbx_description
1 polymer ?
#
loop_
_entity_poly.entity_id
_entity_poly.type
_entity_poly.pdbx_seq_one_letter_code
_entity_poly.pdbx_strand_id
1 'polypeptide(L)'
;MNPKGDSARQALLRDEMIKKTEKTRGNRYVSAILSVFKPQMRLLDIGCGTAHIIQELARSNRSSHFVGLDVSPAMLKIANTNLVRLPNVELVEGDGLNLPFPDCTFDTVITRLADYSPREAFRVLRRKGYFLECSLGPEADKEIKEFFPKRIEKENFFFPKDLRKWKQEVSEGIIEAGFTVFDVEDYKEPDYYENEEELMDLIEMVPLVSKFDRKKDRKKTRELAEKYGSKNGIKLTWHYYILIAGKS
;
A
#
# COMPACT_ATOMS: atom_id res chain seq x y z
N MET A 1 -4.06 11.62 1.11
CA MET A 1 -3.17 11.62 -0.10
C MET A 1 -3.40 12.84 -0.97
N ASN A 2 -2.51 13.11 -1.92
CA ASN A 2 -2.69 14.24 -2.84
C ASN A 2 -3.87 13.95 -3.79
N PRO A 3 -4.95 14.74 -3.81
CA PRO A 3 -6.12 14.48 -4.66
C PRO A 3 -5.81 14.55 -6.17
N LYS A 4 -4.62 14.97 -6.55
CA LYS A 4 -4.14 15.01 -7.94
C LYS A 4 -3.19 13.85 -8.32
N GLY A 5 -3.00 12.88 -7.41
CA GLY A 5 -2.03 11.79 -7.59
C GLY A 5 -0.57 12.24 -7.40
N ASP A 6 0.34 11.29 -7.51
CA ASP A 6 1.77 11.52 -7.37
C ASP A 6 2.37 12.27 -8.57
N SER A 7 3.37 13.12 -8.30
CA SER A 7 4.19 13.69 -9.36
C SER A 7 5.04 12.60 -10.06
N ALA A 8 5.51 12.89 -11.28
CA ALA A 8 6.38 11.96 -12.01
C ALA A 8 7.63 11.55 -11.22
N ARG A 9 8.20 12.48 -10.43
CA ARG A 9 9.35 12.19 -9.54
C ARG A 9 8.96 11.24 -8.40
N GLN A 10 7.83 11.49 -7.73
CA GLN A 10 7.35 10.62 -6.65
C GLN A 10 7.03 9.21 -7.15
N ALA A 11 6.44 9.11 -8.34
CA ALA A 11 6.16 7.82 -8.96
C ALA A 11 7.45 7.01 -9.25
N LEU A 12 8.51 7.66 -9.75
CA LEU A 12 9.81 7.01 -9.95
C LEU A 12 10.45 6.57 -8.64
N LEU A 13 10.49 7.43 -7.62
CA LEU A 13 11.03 7.09 -6.30
C LEU A 13 10.30 5.89 -5.67
N ARG A 14 8.95 5.85 -5.79
CA ARG A 14 8.17 4.70 -5.31
C ARG A 14 8.52 3.42 -6.06
N ASP A 15 8.63 3.47 -7.37
CA ASP A 15 8.97 2.31 -8.20
C ASP A 15 10.36 1.74 -7.86
N GLU A 16 11.36 2.61 -7.71
CA GLU A 16 12.72 2.23 -7.31
C GLU A 16 12.75 1.62 -5.90
N MET A 17 12.08 2.25 -4.95
CA MET A 17 12.01 1.77 -3.57
C MET A 17 11.31 0.42 -3.47
N ILE A 18 10.17 0.22 -4.15
CA ILE A 18 9.49 -1.07 -4.17
C ILE A 18 10.39 -2.15 -4.76
N LYS A 19 11.02 -1.90 -5.90
CA LYS A 19 11.95 -2.85 -6.54
C LYS A 19 13.10 -3.26 -5.62
N LYS A 20 13.59 -2.35 -4.79
CA LYS A 20 14.64 -2.61 -3.82
C LYS A 20 14.11 -3.45 -2.64
N THR A 21 12.99 -3.07 -2.05
CA THR A 21 12.44 -3.71 -0.85
C THR A 21 11.83 -5.08 -1.12
N GLU A 22 11.16 -5.30 -2.24
CA GLU A 22 10.55 -6.59 -2.58
C GLU A 22 11.59 -7.70 -2.83
N LYS A 23 12.78 -7.36 -3.32
CA LYS A 23 13.88 -8.33 -3.49
C LYS A 23 14.36 -8.94 -2.16
N THR A 24 14.18 -8.23 -1.06
CA THR A 24 14.76 -8.60 0.24
C THR A 24 13.77 -9.20 1.23
N ARG A 25 12.45 -9.07 1.03
CA ARG A 25 11.45 -9.31 2.08
C ARG A 25 10.51 -10.48 1.88
N GLY A 26 10.41 -11.05 0.69
CA GLY A 26 9.28 -11.93 0.40
C GLY A 26 7.93 -11.18 0.58
N ASN A 27 6.99 -11.41 -0.29
CA ASN A 27 5.76 -10.63 -0.30
C ASN A 27 4.64 -11.36 0.46
N ARG A 28 4.54 -11.14 1.79
CA ARG A 28 3.48 -11.73 2.63
C ARG A 28 2.08 -11.41 2.08
N TYR A 29 1.91 -10.19 1.55
CA TYR A 29 0.63 -9.78 0.98
C TYR A 29 0.28 -10.60 -0.28
N VAL A 30 1.25 -10.83 -1.17
CA VAL A 30 1.05 -11.73 -2.32
C VAL A 30 0.71 -13.15 -1.84
N SER A 31 1.39 -13.65 -0.80
CA SER A 31 1.07 -14.97 -0.22
C SER A 31 -0.35 -15.02 0.33
N ALA A 32 -0.81 -13.96 1.02
CA ALA A 32 -2.19 -13.86 1.51
C ALA A 32 -3.20 -13.84 0.34
N ILE A 33 -2.92 -13.09 -0.73
CA ILE A 33 -3.77 -13.06 -1.93
C ILE A 33 -3.85 -14.47 -2.53
N LEU A 34 -2.71 -15.14 -2.71
CA LEU A 34 -2.65 -16.49 -3.30
C LEU A 34 -3.38 -17.55 -2.46
N SER A 35 -3.51 -17.36 -1.14
CA SER A 35 -4.24 -18.30 -0.26
C SER A 35 -5.74 -18.38 -0.57
N VAL A 36 -6.31 -17.30 -1.14
CA VAL A 36 -7.74 -17.22 -1.52
C VAL A 36 -7.97 -17.22 -3.03
N PHE A 37 -6.90 -17.09 -3.81
CA PHE A 37 -6.95 -16.93 -5.26
C PHE A 37 -7.12 -18.29 -5.96
N LYS A 38 -7.98 -18.33 -6.97
CA LYS A 38 -8.22 -19.50 -7.80
C LYS A 38 -7.92 -19.18 -9.28
N PRO A 39 -7.59 -20.19 -10.11
CA PRO A 39 -7.46 -19.97 -11.56
C PRO A 39 -8.73 -19.38 -12.19
N GLN A 40 -8.55 -18.63 -13.27
CA GLN A 40 -9.63 -17.99 -14.06
C GLN A 40 -10.43 -16.92 -13.30
N MET A 41 -9.86 -16.35 -12.22
CA MET A 41 -10.46 -15.25 -11.48
C MET A 41 -10.22 -13.91 -12.17
N ARG A 42 -11.12 -12.96 -11.89
CA ARG A 42 -10.95 -11.54 -12.21
C ARG A 42 -10.62 -10.78 -10.91
N LEU A 43 -9.44 -10.16 -10.86
CA LEU A 43 -8.94 -9.42 -9.70
C LEU A 43 -8.84 -7.93 -10.02
N LEU A 44 -9.31 -7.09 -9.09
CA LEU A 44 -9.11 -5.63 -9.08
C LEU A 44 -8.08 -5.27 -8.00
N ASP A 45 -7.08 -4.47 -8.37
CA ASP A 45 -6.15 -3.80 -7.46
C ASP A 45 -6.48 -2.31 -7.42
N ILE A 46 -7.00 -1.83 -6.29
CA ILE A 46 -7.36 -0.42 -6.09
C ILE A 46 -6.14 0.33 -5.57
N GLY A 47 -5.70 1.35 -6.33
CA GLY A 47 -4.45 2.07 -6.06
C GLY A 47 -3.24 1.23 -6.43
N CYS A 48 -3.24 0.64 -7.62
CA CYS A 48 -2.20 -0.30 -8.07
C CYS A 48 -0.80 0.32 -8.18
N GLY A 49 -0.67 1.64 -8.17
CA GLY A 49 0.59 2.35 -8.30
C GLY A 49 1.34 1.95 -9.58
N THR A 50 2.57 1.50 -9.42
CA THR A 50 3.40 1.01 -10.53
C THR A 50 3.20 -0.48 -10.85
N ALA A 51 2.13 -1.09 -10.29
CA ALA A 51 1.58 -2.42 -10.55
C ALA A 51 2.49 -3.62 -10.21
N HIS A 52 3.33 -3.50 -9.18
CA HIS A 52 4.23 -4.60 -8.79
C HIS A 52 3.48 -5.84 -8.31
N ILE A 53 2.42 -5.67 -7.50
CA ILE A 53 1.59 -6.80 -7.01
C ILE A 53 0.94 -7.52 -8.19
N ILE A 54 0.28 -6.76 -9.08
CA ILE A 54 -0.34 -7.33 -10.28
C ILE A 54 0.69 -8.02 -11.17
N GLN A 55 1.86 -7.43 -11.36
CA GLN A 55 2.93 -8.00 -12.18
C GLN A 55 3.35 -9.39 -11.67
N GLU A 56 3.52 -9.54 -10.36
CA GLU A 56 3.90 -10.81 -9.72
C GLU A 56 2.78 -11.86 -9.88
N LEU A 57 1.54 -11.48 -9.58
CA LEU A 57 0.37 -12.35 -9.68
C LEU A 57 0.11 -12.79 -11.13
N ALA A 58 0.14 -11.87 -12.09
CA ALA A 58 -0.19 -12.12 -13.48
C ALA A 58 0.83 -12.99 -14.20
N ARG A 59 2.11 -12.92 -13.82
CA ARG A 59 3.16 -13.82 -14.36
C ARG A 59 2.87 -15.28 -14.07
N SER A 60 2.40 -15.58 -12.88
CA SER A 60 2.16 -16.94 -12.41
C SER A 60 0.74 -17.45 -12.69
N ASN A 61 -0.21 -16.56 -13.03
CA ASN A 61 -1.63 -16.87 -13.19
C ASN A 61 -2.17 -16.39 -14.54
N ARG A 62 -1.66 -16.95 -15.63
CA ARG A 62 -1.96 -16.53 -17.01
C ARG A 62 -3.42 -16.70 -17.44
N SER A 63 -4.16 -17.61 -16.82
CA SER A 63 -5.58 -17.85 -17.09
C SER A 63 -6.52 -16.86 -16.39
N SER A 64 -5.99 -16.04 -15.49
CA SER A 64 -6.75 -15.05 -14.73
C SER A 64 -6.60 -13.66 -15.35
N HIS A 65 -7.56 -12.78 -15.09
CA HIS A 65 -7.56 -11.41 -15.58
C HIS A 65 -7.38 -10.43 -14.43
N PHE A 66 -6.46 -9.48 -14.58
CA PHE A 66 -6.11 -8.50 -13.57
C PHE A 66 -6.44 -7.10 -14.05
N VAL A 67 -7.04 -6.29 -13.20
CA VAL A 67 -7.32 -4.88 -13.45
C VAL A 67 -6.62 -4.05 -12.39
N GLY A 68 -5.73 -3.16 -12.79
CA GLY A 68 -5.10 -2.17 -11.92
C GLY A 68 -5.77 -0.81 -12.09
N LEU A 69 -6.28 -0.24 -11.01
CA LEU A 69 -6.84 1.11 -11.00
C LEU A 69 -5.95 2.04 -10.18
N ASP A 70 -5.62 3.19 -10.72
CA ASP A 70 -4.91 4.25 -9.99
C ASP A 70 -5.37 5.63 -10.45
N VAL A 71 -5.38 6.61 -9.54
CA VAL A 71 -5.76 7.99 -9.84
C VAL A 71 -4.63 8.78 -10.50
N SER A 72 -3.40 8.27 -10.44
CA SER A 72 -2.19 8.95 -10.91
C SER A 72 -1.77 8.49 -12.31
N PRO A 73 -1.90 9.34 -13.35
CA PRO A 73 -1.38 9.04 -14.69
C PRO A 73 0.14 8.75 -14.69
N ALA A 74 0.88 9.37 -13.76
CA ALA A 74 2.33 9.15 -13.63
C ALA A 74 2.65 7.72 -13.17
N MET A 75 1.86 7.19 -12.21
CA MET A 75 1.95 5.79 -11.76
C MET A 75 1.60 4.84 -12.89
N LEU A 76 0.47 5.05 -13.55
CA LEU A 76 -0.01 4.20 -14.64
C LEU A 76 0.97 4.16 -15.83
N LYS A 77 1.66 5.25 -16.10
CA LYS A 77 2.72 5.29 -17.13
C LYS A 77 3.87 4.32 -16.79
N ILE A 78 4.31 4.27 -15.55
CA ILE A 78 5.34 3.34 -15.09
C ILE A 78 4.79 1.91 -15.05
N ALA A 79 3.57 1.73 -14.52
CA ALA A 79 2.88 0.45 -14.50
C ALA A 79 2.81 -0.18 -15.90
N ASN A 80 2.46 0.58 -16.91
CA ASN A 80 2.40 0.09 -18.30
C ASN A 80 3.78 -0.43 -18.78
N THR A 81 4.88 0.20 -18.35
CA THR A 81 6.23 -0.27 -18.64
C THR A 81 6.54 -1.57 -17.88
N ASN A 82 6.15 -1.66 -16.61
CA ASN A 82 6.37 -2.84 -15.78
C ASN A 82 5.57 -4.06 -16.27
N LEU A 83 4.43 -3.84 -16.89
CA LEU A 83 3.49 -4.88 -17.35
C LEU A 83 3.71 -5.32 -18.80
N VAL A 84 4.74 -4.85 -19.47
CA VAL A 84 5.07 -5.31 -20.83
C VAL A 84 5.11 -6.83 -20.88
N ARG A 85 4.41 -7.44 -21.89
CA ARG A 85 4.24 -8.89 -22.09
C ARG A 85 3.29 -9.59 -21.11
N LEU A 86 2.41 -8.85 -20.44
CA LEU A 86 1.34 -9.39 -19.59
C LEU A 86 -0.05 -9.04 -20.19
N PRO A 87 -0.51 -9.78 -21.25
CA PRO A 87 -1.74 -9.45 -21.95
C PRO A 87 -3.00 -9.69 -21.11
N ASN A 88 -2.87 -10.33 -19.98
CA ASN A 88 -3.93 -10.59 -19.01
C ASN A 88 -4.08 -9.48 -17.95
N VAL A 89 -3.47 -8.31 -18.18
CA VAL A 89 -3.56 -7.14 -17.28
C VAL A 89 -4.12 -5.94 -18.04
N GLU A 90 -5.09 -5.27 -17.43
CA GLU A 90 -5.69 -4.01 -17.87
C GLU A 90 -5.37 -2.91 -16.83
N LEU A 91 -5.07 -1.70 -17.29
CA LEU A 91 -4.87 -0.53 -16.43
C LEU A 91 -5.99 0.49 -16.69
N VAL A 92 -6.56 1.02 -15.60
CA VAL A 92 -7.65 2.00 -15.63
C VAL A 92 -7.27 3.20 -14.77
N GLU A 93 -7.37 4.40 -15.35
CA GLU A 93 -7.29 5.64 -14.55
C GLU A 93 -8.64 5.87 -13.86
N GLY A 94 -8.63 6.01 -12.53
CA GLY A 94 -9.86 6.17 -11.77
C GLY A 94 -9.64 6.40 -10.28
N ASP A 95 -10.70 6.82 -9.60
CA ASP A 95 -10.72 7.10 -8.18
C ASP A 95 -11.19 5.86 -7.39
N GLY A 96 -10.38 5.42 -6.42
CA GLY A 96 -10.72 4.32 -5.50
C GLY A 96 -11.95 4.60 -4.62
N LEU A 97 -12.31 5.88 -4.47
CA LEU A 97 -13.51 6.29 -3.74
C LEU A 97 -14.79 6.14 -4.56
N ASN A 98 -14.69 6.07 -5.90
CA ASN A 98 -15.82 5.92 -6.83
C ASN A 98 -15.41 5.07 -8.03
N LEU A 99 -15.55 3.75 -7.89
CA LEU A 99 -15.05 2.78 -8.85
C LEU A 99 -15.86 2.75 -10.16
N PRO A 100 -15.21 2.90 -11.34
CA PRO A 100 -15.88 2.95 -12.63
C PRO A 100 -16.27 1.55 -13.16
N PHE A 101 -16.64 0.63 -12.26
CA PHE A 101 -16.98 -0.75 -12.61
C PHE A 101 -18.41 -1.09 -12.19
N PRO A 102 -19.11 -1.96 -12.93
CA PRO A 102 -20.42 -2.48 -12.53
C PRO A 102 -20.35 -3.30 -11.23
N ASP A 103 -21.51 -3.48 -10.60
CA ASP A 103 -21.67 -4.36 -9.46
C ASP A 103 -21.22 -5.79 -9.78
N CYS A 104 -20.71 -6.49 -8.78
CA CYS A 104 -20.39 -7.92 -8.87
C CYS A 104 -19.49 -8.27 -10.09
N THR A 105 -18.47 -7.46 -10.36
CA THR A 105 -17.56 -7.62 -11.50
C THR A 105 -16.38 -8.51 -11.18
N PHE A 106 -15.83 -8.43 -9.96
CA PHE A 106 -14.58 -9.06 -9.58
C PHE A 106 -14.77 -10.21 -8.58
N ASP A 107 -13.93 -11.22 -8.70
CA ASP A 107 -13.90 -12.37 -7.77
C ASP A 107 -13.02 -12.04 -6.55
N THR A 108 -12.01 -11.19 -6.74
CA THR A 108 -11.13 -10.69 -5.69
C THR A 108 -10.90 -9.20 -5.89
N VAL A 109 -10.95 -8.44 -4.80
CA VAL A 109 -10.57 -7.02 -4.75
C VAL A 109 -9.46 -6.87 -3.73
N ILE A 110 -8.38 -6.21 -4.13
CA ILE A 110 -7.23 -5.95 -3.26
C ILE A 110 -6.94 -4.45 -3.21
N THR A 111 -6.30 -4.01 -2.14
CA THR A 111 -5.76 -2.65 -2.01
C THR A 111 -4.52 -2.65 -1.11
N ARG A 112 -3.52 -1.85 -1.45
CA ARG A 112 -2.30 -1.69 -0.65
C ARG A 112 -1.92 -0.22 -0.54
N LEU A 113 -1.98 0.32 0.69
CA LEU A 113 -1.55 1.70 0.99
C LEU A 113 -2.21 2.76 0.08
N ALA A 114 -3.49 2.55 -0.26
CA ALA A 114 -4.26 3.45 -1.11
C ALA A 114 -5.56 3.90 -0.45
N ASP A 115 -6.07 5.05 -0.88
CA ASP A 115 -7.39 5.51 -0.47
C ASP A 115 -8.46 4.78 -1.28
N TYR A 116 -9.48 4.26 -0.62
CA TYR A 116 -10.58 3.56 -1.26
C TYR A 116 -11.88 3.67 -0.44
N SER A 117 -13.00 3.33 -1.07
CA SER A 117 -14.28 3.19 -0.40
C SER A 117 -14.59 1.71 -0.11
N PRO A 118 -14.72 1.28 1.15
CA PRO A 118 -15.14 -0.09 1.47
C PRO A 118 -16.48 -0.47 0.83
N ARG A 119 -17.42 0.49 0.72
CA ARG A 119 -18.73 0.26 0.07
C ARG A 119 -18.59 0.01 -1.42
N GLU A 120 -17.72 0.73 -2.11
CA GLU A 120 -17.43 0.52 -3.53
C GLU A 120 -16.72 -0.82 -3.74
N ALA A 121 -15.71 -1.15 -2.91
CA ALA A 121 -15.06 -2.46 -2.96
C ALA A 121 -16.07 -3.61 -2.76
N PHE A 122 -17.00 -3.45 -1.80
CA PHE A 122 -18.09 -4.41 -1.59
C PHE A 122 -19.04 -4.48 -2.80
N ARG A 123 -19.41 -3.35 -3.39
CA ARG A 123 -20.33 -3.28 -4.52
C ARG A 123 -19.79 -4.05 -5.73
N VAL A 124 -18.54 -3.80 -6.10
CA VAL A 124 -17.92 -4.41 -7.29
C VAL A 124 -17.50 -5.87 -7.08
N LEU A 125 -17.39 -6.33 -5.83
CA LEU A 125 -17.06 -7.70 -5.49
C LEU A 125 -18.27 -8.63 -5.69
N ARG A 126 -18.04 -9.80 -6.28
CA ARG A 126 -19.04 -10.87 -6.42
C ARG A 126 -19.39 -11.50 -5.08
N ARG A 127 -20.54 -12.13 -5.01
CA ARG A 127 -20.87 -13.03 -3.88
C ARG A 127 -19.83 -14.14 -3.79
N LYS A 128 -19.42 -14.50 -2.58
CA LYS A 128 -18.35 -15.45 -2.26
C LYS A 128 -16.96 -14.99 -2.73
N GLY A 129 -16.83 -13.73 -3.10
CA GLY A 129 -15.54 -13.11 -3.43
C GLY A 129 -14.79 -12.67 -2.18
N TYR A 130 -13.48 -12.40 -2.35
CA TYR A 130 -12.58 -12.00 -1.28
C TYR A 130 -12.12 -10.55 -1.45
N PHE A 131 -12.01 -9.86 -0.33
CA PHE A 131 -11.40 -8.55 -0.23
C PHE A 131 -10.16 -8.65 0.67
N LEU A 132 -9.03 -8.11 0.22
CA LEU A 132 -7.81 -8.04 1.02
C LEU A 132 -7.27 -6.61 1.04
N GLU A 133 -6.96 -6.16 2.23
CA GLU A 133 -6.30 -4.87 2.46
C GLU A 133 -4.94 -5.07 3.11
N CYS A 134 -3.93 -4.33 2.62
CA CYS A 134 -2.65 -4.18 3.30
C CYS A 134 -2.41 -2.70 3.57
N SER A 135 -2.32 -2.31 4.83
CA SER A 135 -2.09 -0.92 5.21
C SER A 135 -1.18 -0.79 6.44
N LEU A 136 -0.87 0.45 6.83
CA LEU A 136 0.09 0.71 7.90
C LEU A 136 -0.49 0.41 9.28
N GLY A 137 0.34 -0.18 10.13
CA GLY A 137 0.07 -0.34 11.55
C GLY A 137 0.54 0.85 12.39
N PRO A 138 0.16 0.91 13.68
CA PRO A 138 0.37 2.07 14.55
C PRO A 138 1.83 2.47 14.79
N GLU A 139 2.75 1.55 14.64
CA GLU A 139 4.18 1.81 14.85
C GLU A 139 4.98 2.02 13.56
N ALA A 140 4.31 2.10 12.40
CA ALA A 140 4.99 2.40 11.15
C ALA A 140 5.74 3.73 11.25
N ASP A 141 7.01 3.73 10.81
CA ASP A 141 7.89 4.91 10.78
C ASP A 141 7.96 5.68 12.12
N LYS A 142 7.85 4.97 13.26
CA LYS A 142 7.86 5.59 14.60
C LYS A 142 9.11 6.42 14.86
N GLU A 143 10.22 6.05 14.26
CA GLU A 143 11.50 6.75 14.35
C GLU A 143 11.42 8.14 13.72
N ILE A 144 10.77 8.27 12.55
CA ILE A 144 10.51 9.56 11.90
C ILE A 144 9.55 10.40 12.74
N LYS A 145 8.48 9.79 13.24
CA LYS A 145 7.48 10.45 14.10
C LYS A 145 8.11 11.04 15.37
N GLU A 146 9.08 10.34 15.96
CA GLU A 146 9.82 10.81 17.12
C GLU A 146 10.62 12.09 16.84
N PHE A 147 11.25 12.21 15.67
CA PHE A 147 12.04 13.39 15.28
C PHE A 147 11.20 14.58 14.79
N PHE A 148 10.01 14.32 14.28
CA PHE A 148 9.12 15.35 13.75
C PHE A 148 7.74 15.44 14.43
N PRO A 149 7.61 15.31 15.77
CA PRO A 149 6.33 15.08 16.46
C PRO A 149 5.29 16.18 16.25
N LYS A 150 5.74 17.42 15.97
CA LYS A 150 4.86 18.58 15.73
C LYS A 150 4.42 18.75 14.27
N ARG A 151 4.98 17.93 13.38
CA ARG A 151 4.78 18.03 11.92
C ARG A 151 4.21 16.77 11.31
N ILE A 152 3.87 15.78 12.13
CA ILE A 152 3.15 14.59 11.70
C ILE A 152 1.69 14.98 11.48
N GLU A 153 1.15 14.72 10.30
CA GLU A 153 -0.27 14.92 10.00
C GLU A 153 -1.09 13.87 10.75
N LYS A 154 -1.84 14.36 11.75
CA LYS A 154 -2.48 13.52 12.77
C LYS A 154 -3.52 12.55 12.19
N GLU A 155 -4.18 12.94 11.12
CA GLU A 155 -5.33 12.21 10.58
C GLU A 155 -4.94 10.87 9.94
N ASN A 156 -3.70 10.75 9.44
CA ASN A 156 -3.26 9.57 8.70
C ASN A 156 -2.34 8.62 9.48
N PHE A 157 -1.86 8.99 10.70
CA PHE A 157 -0.77 8.26 11.36
C PHE A 157 -0.91 8.09 12.87
N PHE A 158 -2.05 8.44 13.46
CA PHE A 158 -2.31 8.21 14.87
C PHE A 158 -3.27 7.04 15.07
N PHE A 159 -2.69 5.87 15.29
CA PHE A 159 -3.46 4.70 15.68
C PHE A 159 -3.47 4.55 17.21
N PRO A 160 -4.51 3.90 17.78
CA PRO A 160 -4.55 3.59 19.20
C PRO A 160 -3.31 2.83 19.66
N LYS A 161 -2.83 3.13 20.86
CA LYS A 161 -1.73 2.36 21.46
C LYS A 161 -2.12 0.93 21.82
N ASP A 162 -3.42 0.68 22.00
CA ASP A 162 -3.99 -0.64 22.21
C ASP A 162 -4.23 -1.32 20.85
N LEU A 163 -3.43 -2.34 20.56
CA LEU A 163 -3.51 -3.11 19.31
C LEU A 163 -4.86 -3.82 19.11
N ARG A 164 -5.55 -4.21 20.19
CA ARG A 164 -6.87 -4.86 20.08
C ARG A 164 -7.92 -3.85 19.62
N LYS A 165 -7.92 -2.68 20.26
CA LYS A 165 -8.80 -1.59 19.90
C LYS A 165 -8.55 -1.13 18.47
N TRP A 166 -7.30 -1.01 18.08
CA TRP A 166 -6.92 -0.66 16.73
C TRP A 166 -7.40 -1.69 15.69
N LYS A 167 -7.21 -3.00 15.93
CA LYS A 167 -7.71 -4.05 15.02
C LYS A 167 -9.25 -4.02 14.90
N GLN A 168 -9.95 -3.69 15.97
CA GLN A 168 -11.38 -3.50 15.97
C GLN A 168 -11.78 -2.31 15.09
N GLU A 169 -11.16 -1.13 15.28
CA GLU A 169 -11.43 0.08 14.50
C GLU A 169 -11.16 -0.13 12.98
N VAL A 170 -10.08 -0.81 12.62
CA VAL A 170 -9.78 -1.18 11.23
C VAL A 170 -10.88 -2.07 10.64
N SER A 171 -11.42 -2.99 11.42
CA SER A 171 -12.46 -3.92 10.97
C SER A 171 -13.84 -3.28 10.87
N GLU A 172 -14.16 -2.29 11.72
CA GLU A 172 -15.49 -1.68 11.80
C GLU A 172 -15.97 -1.11 10.47
N GLY A 173 -15.15 -0.30 9.79
CA GLY A 173 -15.50 0.27 8.49
C GLY A 173 -15.72 -0.77 7.38
N ILE A 174 -15.02 -1.90 7.47
CA ILE A 174 -15.18 -3.03 6.55
C ILE A 174 -16.49 -3.78 6.83
N ILE A 175 -16.79 -4.04 8.11
CA ILE A 175 -18.02 -4.69 8.53
C ILE A 175 -19.25 -3.82 8.20
N GLU A 176 -19.19 -2.51 8.43
CA GLU A 176 -20.26 -1.55 8.09
C GLU A 176 -20.54 -1.48 6.58
N ALA A 177 -19.55 -1.77 5.75
CA ALA A 177 -19.71 -1.88 4.29
C ALA A 177 -20.40 -3.18 3.85
N GLY A 178 -20.58 -4.15 4.76
CA GLY A 178 -21.28 -5.42 4.52
C GLY A 178 -20.37 -6.66 4.42
N PHE A 179 -19.08 -6.52 4.62
CA PHE A 179 -18.15 -7.64 4.60
C PHE A 179 -18.20 -8.48 5.89
N THR A 180 -17.83 -9.75 5.78
CA THR A 180 -17.44 -10.57 6.92
C THR A 180 -15.92 -10.57 7.00
N VAL A 181 -15.35 -10.03 8.07
CA VAL A 181 -13.89 -10.05 8.31
C VAL A 181 -13.50 -11.43 8.85
N PHE A 182 -12.54 -12.08 8.21
CA PHE A 182 -12.05 -13.42 8.58
C PHE A 182 -10.79 -13.33 9.43
N ASP A 183 -9.89 -12.38 9.10
CA ASP A 183 -8.61 -12.25 9.77
C ASP A 183 -8.06 -10.82 9.68
N VAL A 184 -7.31 -10.41 10.71
CA VAL A 184 -6.49 -9.19 10.74
C VAL A 184 -5.17 -9.50 11.42
N GLU A 185 -4.14 -9.75 10.62
CA GLU A 185 -2.80 -10.00 11.12
C GLU A 185 -1.92 -8.76 10.96
N ASP A 186 -1.12 -8.43 11.98
CA ASP A 186 -0.15 -7.34 11.94
C ASP A 186 1.28 -7.87 11.96
N TYR A 187 2.16 -7.18 11.25
CA TYR A 187 3.56 -7.55 11.06
C TYR A 187 4.47 -6.36 11.35
N LYS A 188 5.55 -6.62 12.09
CA LYS A 188 6.60 -5.63 12.37
C LYS A 188 7.92 -6.16 11.85
N GLU A 189 8.48 -5.46 10.90
CA GLU A 189 9.74 -5.81 10.26
C GLU A 189 10.67 -4.59 10.23
N PRO A 190 11.99 -4.78 10.31
CA PRO A 190 12.92 -3.67 10.09
C PRO A 190 12.95 -3.30 8.61
N ASP A 191 12.96 -2.01 8.34
CA ASP A 191 13.30 -1.44 7.05
C ASP A 191 14.66 -0.74 7.12
N TYR A 192 15.48 -0.87 6.08
CA TYR A 192 16.83 -0.34 6.07
C TYR A 192 17.05 0.60 4.90
N TYR A 193 17.50 1.81 5.20
CA TYR A 193 17.86 2.84 4.24
C TYR A 193 19.38 3.03 4.24
N GLU A 194 19.99 3.03 3.07
CA GLU A 194 21.45 2.99 2.97
C GLU A 194 22.14 4.24 3.54
N ASN A 195 21.50 5.40 3.37
CA ASN A 195 22.07 6.68 3.76
C ASN A 195 21.00 7.75 4.02
N GLU A 196 21.45 8.94 4.45
CA GLU A 196 20.59 10.10 4.73
C GLU A 196 19.76 10.56 3.52
N GLU A 197 20.31 10.47 2.29
CA GLU A 197 19.59 10.89 1.08
C GLU A 197 18.40 9.96 0.80
N GLU A 198 18.58 8.66 0.92
CA GLU A 198 17.49 7.69 0.76
C GLU A 198 16.41 7.85 1.84
N LEU A 199 16.81 8.15 3.07
CA LEU A 199 15.86 8.51 4.13
C LEU A 199 15.06 9.78 3.79
N MET A 200 15.70 10.79 3.23
CA MET A 200 15.03 12.01 2.80
C MET A 200 14.09 11.74 1.60
N ASP A 201 14.47 10.84 0.69
CA ASP A 201 13.61 10.41 -0.42
C ASP A 201 12.33 9.74 0.12
N LEU A 202 12.44 8.88 1.14
CA LEU A 202 11.29 8.30 1.80
C LEU A 202 10.37 9.37 2.38
N ILE A 203 10.91 10.32 3.19
CA ILE A 203 10.13 11.35 3.87
C ILE A 203 9.43 12.28 2.85
N GLU A 204 10.07 12.56 1.71
CA GLU A 204 9.51 13.37 0.63
C GLU A 204 8.43 12.62 -0.16
N MET A 205 8.63 11.31 -0.37
CA MET A 205 7.70 10.46 -1.10
C MET A 205 6.43 10.17 -0.30
N VAL A 206 6.57 9.90 0.99
CA VAL A 206 5.45 9.67 1.90
C VAL A 206 5.15 10.99 2.61
N PRO A 207 3.95 11.60 2.47
CA PRO A 207 3.63 12.87 3.11
C PRO A 207 3.44 12.73 4.63
N LEU A 208 4.41 12.06 5.28
CA LEU A 208 4.41 11.81 6.71
C LEU A 208 4.74 13.07 7.50
N VAL A 209 5.69 13.86 6.99
CA VAL A 209 6.15 15.09 7.64
C VAL A 209 5.63 16.31 6.87
N SER A 210 4.68 17.04 7.45
CA SER A 210 4.11 18.25 6.82
C SER A 210 5.19 19.27 6.49
N LYS A 211 5.15 19.79 5.25
CA LYS A 211 6.08 20.81 4.75
C LYS A 211 7.55 20.42 4.90
N PHE A 212 7.88 19.15 4.65
CA PHE A 212 9.26 18.68 4.65
C PHE A 212 10.08 19.45 3.60
N ASP A 213 11.28 19.92 4.02
CA ASP A 213 12.21 20.64 3.17
C ASP A 213 13.63 20.09 3.37
N ARG A 214 14.19 19.44 2.34
CA ARG A 214 15.50 18.76 2.42
C ARG A 214 16.62 19.65 2.95
N LYS A 215 16.60 20.96 2.65
CA LYS A 215 17.65 21.88 3.12
C LYS A 215 17.47 22.27 4.58
N LYS A 216 16.23 22.63 4.96
CA LYS A 216 15.91 23.08 6.33
C LYS A 216 15.94 21.94 7.33
N ASP A 217 15.50 20.77 6.92
CA ASP A 217 15.35 19.59 7.80
C ASP A 217 16.60 18.69 7.82
N ARG A 218 17.60 18.99 7.01
CA ARG A 218 18.83 18.18 6.86
C ARG A 218 19.51 17.84 8.20
N LYS A 219 19.57 18.81 9.12
CA LYS A 219 20.15 18.57 10.44
C LYS A 219 19.38 17.49 11.20
N LYS A 220 18.05 17.56 11.19
CA LYS A 220 17.21 16.58 11.89
C LYS A 220 17.26 15.19 11.24
N THR A 221 17.28 15.12 9.91
CA THR A 221 17.41 13.83 9.21
C THR A 221 18.76 13.18 9.47
N ARG A 222 19.83 13.99 9.59
CA ARG A 222 21.15 13.48 9.96
C ARG A 222 21.16 12.93 11.40
N GLU A 223 20.62 13.67 12.37
CA GLU A 223 20.50 13.22 13.76
C GLU A 223 19.69 11.92 13.87
N LEU A 224 18.60 11.78 13.07
CA LEU A 224 17.83 10.55 12.96
C LEU A 224 18.68 9.42 12.37
N ALA A 225 19.37 9.68 11.27
CA ALA A 225 20.25 8.70 10.62
C ALA A 225 21.36 8.22 11.54
N GLU A 226 21.97 9.11 12.32
CA GLU A 226 22.98 8.76 13.31
C GLU A 226 22.40 7.92 14.46
N LYS A 227 21.23 8.30 15.01
CA LYS A 227 20.58 7.58 16.11
C LYS A 227 20.17 6.16 15.75
N TYR A 228 19.62 5.96 14.55
CA TYR A 228 19.11 4.66 14.08
C TYR A 228 20.04 3.96 13.09
N GLY A 229 21.23 4.49 12.89
CA GLY A 229 22.26 3.89 12.04
C GLY A 229 22.73 2.54 12.58
N SER A 230 22.93 1.60 11.65
CA SER A 230 23.41 0.25 11.93
C SER A 230 24.38 -0.20 10.82
N LYS A 231 25.00 -1.37 11.00
CA LYS A 231 25.84 -2.01 9.94
C LYS A 231 25.09 -2.29 8.64
N ASN A 232 23.76 -2.36 8.70
CA ASN A 232 22.89 -2.64 7.55
C ASN A 232 22.26 -1.36 6.95
N GLY A 233 22.58 -0.18 7.50
CA GLY A 233 21.97 1.10 7.15
C GLY A 233 21.13 1.68 8.28
N ILE A 234 20.34 2.70 7.96
CA ILE A 234 19.43 3.38 8.90
C ILE A 234 18.19 2.51 9.06
N LYS A 235 17.95 2.04 10.29
CA LYS A 235 16.85 1.14 10.61
C LYS A 235 15.59 1.91 10.97
N LEU A 236 14.50 1.69 10.25
CA LEU A 236 13.15 2.13 10.58
C LEU A 236 12.26 0.94 10.90
N THR A 237 11.13 1.19 11.53
CA THR A 237 10.10 0.17 11.80
C THR A 237 9.07 0.17 10.67
N TRP A 238 9.02 -0.91 9.91
CA TRP A 238 7.92 -1.19 9.00
C TRP A 238 6.86 -1.98 9.76
N HIS A 239 5.75 -1.30 10.12
CA HIS A 239 4.59 -1.94 10.75
C HIS A 239 3.40 -1.84 9.80
N TYR A 240 2.84 -3.00 9.42
CA TYR A 240 1.69 -3.10 8.53
C TYR A 240 0.77 -4.22 8.98
N TYR A 241 -0.45 -4.21 8.47
CA TYR A 241 -1.40 -5.28 8.66
C TYR A 241 -1.93 -5.80 7.33
N ILE A 242 -2.43 -7.03 7.35
CA ILE A 242 -3.19 -7.64 6.28
C ILE A 242 -4.55 -8.02 6.85
N LEU A 243 -5.63 -7.48 6.24
CA LEU A 243 -7.00 -7.82 6.55
C LEU A 243 -7.55 -8.66 5.41
N ILE A 244 -8.23 -9.77 5.76
CA ILE A 244 -8.91 -10.65 4.81
C ILE A 244 -10.39 -10.66 5.17
N ALA A 245 -11.24 -10.33 4.19
CA ALA A 245 -12.68 -10.30 4.34
C ALA A 245 -13.37 -10.93 3.12
N GLY A 246 -14.66 -11.21 3.22
CA GLY A 246 -15.44 -11.76 2.13
C GLY A 246 -16.86 -11.23 2.06
N LYS A 247 -17.46 -11.39 0.88
CA LYS A 247 -18.85 -11.05 0.60
C LYS A 247 -19.70 -12.33 0.58
N SER A 248 -20.64 -12.45 1.52
CA SER A 248 -21.56 -13.59 1.63
C SER A 248 -22.57 -13.69 0.48
#